data_26c78609674a034c8e7e3351e1b9e31d
#
_entry.id   26c78609674a034c8e7e3351e1b9e31d
#
_cell.length_a   1.000
_cell.length_b   1.000
_cell.length_c   1.000
_cell.angle_alpha   90.00
_cell.angle_beta   90.00
_cell.angle_gamma   90.00
#
_symmetry.space_group_name_H-M   'P 1'
#
loop_
_entity.id
_entity.type
_entity.pdbx_description
1 polymer ?
#
loop_
_entity_poly.entity_id
_entity_poly.type
_entity_poly.pdbx_seq_one_letter_code
_entity_poly.pdbx_strand_id
1 'polypeptide(L)'
;MTQQTHEPETHDPETTEPPTTEAERYGPAPHGPGSVATTTTATAVTTATAVTTNVPTATAAPAPITKPAPGRDARRPGPAAPPFPPLAEPRPLGEHRVWPRTFHDRLTAPLPGLKALARFAREGAVRPGPEGLTDISRLPCAPAPLPRVDTRTLAVTWAGHASWIVRIGGLTVLTDPVWSRRILGTPARITPVGVPWESLPRIDAVVISHNHYDHLDAPTLRQLPRATPVFVPAGLARWFRRRRFTCVTELDWWEGAELAGVRFDFVPAHHWSKRTLRDTCHSLWGGWILTDTAGQRLYFAGDTGYGHWFSRIGRRYPGIDLALMPIGAYDPRWWLRDVHCDPEEAVRATLDVGARRMAPMHWGTFVLSAEPVLEPLTRVRAAWEKEGLERADLWDLPVGASKVLE
;
A
#
# COMPACT_ATOMS: atom_id res chain seq x y z
N MET A 1 31.62 -17.21 71.11
CA MET A 1 30.91 -18.42 71.45
C MET A 1 29.76 -18.54 70.45
N THR A 2 29.60 -19.40 69.49
CA THR A 2 30.22 -20.66 69.07
C THR A 2 29.86 -20.76 67.59
N GLN A 3 30.83 -21.04 66.74
CA GLN A 3 30.66 -21.38 65.32
C GLN A 3 29.95 -22.74 65.22
N GLN A 4 29.11 -22.93 64.25
CA GLN A 4 28.90 -24.21 63.62
C GLN A 4 28.84 -24.04 62.11
N THR A 5 29.84 -24.63 61.49
CA THR A 5 30.03 -24.88 60.04
C THR A 5 29.17 -26.08 59.64
N HIS A 6 28.52 -26.02 58.45
CA HIS A 6 28.10 -27.19 57.71
C HIS A 6 28.57 -27.06 56.27
N GLU A 7 29.36 -28.08 55.86
CA GLU A 7 29.84 -28.33 54.52
C GLU A 7 28.74 -28.91 53.60
N PRO A 8 28.89 -28.79 52.28
CA PRO A 8 27.87 -29.25 51.35
C PRO A 8 28.09 -30.71 50.90
N GLU A 9 26.98 -31.44 50.77
CA GLU A 9 26.94 -32.75 50.14
C GLU A 9 26.89 -32.64 48.60
N THR A 10 27.78 -33.37 47.96
CA THR A 10 27.89 -33.60 46.55
C THR A 10 26.88 -34.66 46.09
N HIS A 11 26.03 -34.35 45.09
CA HIS A 11 25.31 -35.33 44.32
C HIS A 11 25.70 -35.28 42.86
N ASP A 12 26.10 -36.43 42.31
CA ASP A 12 26.47 -36.75 40.93
C ASP A 12 25.27 -36.63 39.99
N PRO A 13 25.51 -36.29 38.68
CA PRO A 13 24.43 -36.16 37.71
C PRO A 13 24.08 -37.47 37.06
N GLU A 14 22.81 -37.80 37.12
CA GLU A 14 22.17 -38.88 36.34
C GLU A 14 21.95 -38.45 34.91
N THR A 15 22.55 -39.24 33.99
CA THR A 15 22.37 -39.19 32.56
C THR A 15 20.97 -39.59 32.15
N THR A 16 20.24 -38.71 31.49
CA THR A 16 19.02 -39.05 30.74
C THR A 16 19.20 -38.66 29.27
N GLU A 17 19.11 -39.69 28.41
CA GLU A 17 19.12 -39.60 26.96
C GLU A 17 17.91 -38.80 26.41
N PRO A 18 18.07 -38.14 25.23
CA PRO A 18 16.95 -37.45 24.60
C PRO A 18 16.05 -38.41 23.83
N PRO A 19 14.73 -38.11 23.68
CA PRO A 19 13.83 -38.96 22.91
C PRO A 19 14.04 -38.76 21.40
N THR A 20 14.09 -39.89 20.70
CA THR A 20 14.19 -40.06 19.27
C THR A 20 13.04 -39.40 18.51
N THR A 21 13.38 -38.69 17.45
CA THR A 21 12.50 -38.13 16.43
C THR A 21 11.80 -39.23 15.64
N GLU A 22 10.48 -39.22 15.62
CA GLU A 22 9.62 -39.94 14.67
C GLU A 22 9.54 -39.14 13.36
N ALA A 23 10.46 -39.39 12.44
CA ALA A 23 10.37 -39.04 11.04
C ALA A 23 10.49 -40.34 10.26
N GLU A 24 9.35 -40.86 9.77
CA GLU A 24 9.27 -41.78 8.65
C GLU A 24 7.86 -42.39 8.57
N ARG A 25 7.05 -41.86 7.66
CA ARG A 25 5.99 -42.55 6.94
C ARG A 25 5.28 -41.62 5.97
N TYR A 26 5.76 -41.60 4.73
CA TYR A 26 4.97 -41.51 3.51
C TYR A 26 5.92 -41.72 2.33
N GLY A 27 6.03 -43.00 1.92
CA GLY A 27 6.67 -43.40 0.67
C GLY A 27 5.73 -43.18 -0.51
N PRO A 28 6.25 -43.06 -1.73
CA PRO A 28 5.47 -42.79 -2.93
C PRO A 28 4.72 -44.04 -3.42
N ALA A 29 3.48 -43.83 -3.92
CA ALA A 29 2.66 -44.82 -4.55
C ALA A 29 3.17 -45.16 -5.98
N PRO A 30 2.95 -46.42 -6.47
CA PRO A 30 3.55 -46.93 -7.70
C PRO A 30 2.78 -46.51 -8.96
N HIS A 31 3.53 -46.32 -10.03
CA HIS A 31 3.04 -46.18 -11.39
C HIS A 31 2.50 -47.50 -11.92
N GLY A 32 1.29 -47.55 -12.47
CA GLY A 32 0.72 -48.63 -13.27
C GLY A 32 0.44 -48.17 -14.71
N PRO A 33 0.50 -49.07 -15.68
CA PRO A 33 0.74 -48.72 -17.08
C PRO A 33 -0.50 -48.55 -17.95
N GLY A 34 -0.37 -47.73 -18.91
CA GLY A 34 -0.86 -47.66 -20.28
C GLY A 34 -2.27 -48.18 -20.63
N SER A 35 -3.03 -47.26 -21.24
CA SER A 35 -4.03 -47.65 -22.21
C SER A 35 -4.02 -46.64 -23.35
N VAL A 36 -3.67 -47.14 -24.52
CA VAL A 36 -3.74 -46.50 -25.83
C VAL A 36 -5.20 -46.45 -26.25
N ALA A 37 -5.75 -45.32 -26.56
CA ALA A 37 -7.04 -45.21 -27.26
C ALA A 37 -6.94 -44.27 -28.45
N THR A 38 -7.28 -44.82 -29.53
CA THR A 38 -7.26 -44.45 -30.96
C THR A 38 -7.99 -43.14 -31.28
N THR A 39 -7.38 -42.39 -32.13
CA THR A 39 -7.88 -41.24 -32.90
C THR A 39 -9.11 -41.65 -33.72
N THR A 40 -10.17 -40.83 -33.66
CA THR A 40 -11.18 -40.79 -34.73
C THR A 40 -11.45 -39.34 -35.09
N THR A 41 -10.99 -39.00 -36.29
CA THR A 41 -11.22 -37.72 -36.96
C THR A 41 -12.66 -37.71 -37.50
N ALA A 42 -13.47 -36.74 -37.09
CA ALA A 42 -14.76 -36.48 -37.71
C ALA A 42 -14.68 -35.07 -38.37
N THR A 43 -14.61 -35.10 -39.69
CA THR A 43 -14.68 -33.91 -40.54
C THR A 43 -16.16 -33.54 -40.69
N ALA A 44 -16.55 -32.38 -40.15
CA ALA A 44 -17.86 -31.79 -40.41
C ALA A 44 -17.69 -30.66 -41.44
N VAL A 45 -18.15 -30.91 -42.66
CA VAL A 45 -18.33 -29.92 -43.72
C VAL A 45 -19.60 -29.15 -43.43
N THR A 46 -19.51 -27.86 -43.17
CA THR A 46 -20.69 -26.97 -43.11
C THR A 46 -20.65 -26.05 -44.31
N THR A 47 -21.60 -26.24 -45.22
CA THR A 47 -21.91 -25.42 -46.36
C THR A 47 -22.39 -24.03 -45.92
N ALA A 48 -21.68 -23.00 -46.31
CA ALA A 48 -22.11 -21.60 -46.16
C ALA A 48 -23.06 -21.21 -47.31
N THR A 49 -24.29 -20.90 -46.97
CA THR A 49 -25.26 -20.29 -47.88
C THR A 49 -25.06 -18.77 -47.85
N ALA A 50 -24.64 -18.22 -48.96
CA ALA A 50 -24.52 -16.78 -49.19
C ALA A 50 -25.91 -16.14 -49.33
N VAL A 51 -26.25 -15.26 -48.40
CA VAL A 51 -27.40 -14.35 -48.53
C VAL A 51 -26.87 -12.99 -49.02
N THR A 52 -27.15 -12.69 -50.31
CA THR A 52 -26.90 -11.38 -50.91
C THR A 52 -28.01 -10.42 -50.44
N THR A 53 -27.66 -9.44 -49.62
CA THR A 53 -28.49 -8.26 -49.37
C THR A 53 -27.92 -7.06 -50.11
N ASN A 54 -28.71 -6.58 -51.09
CA ASN A 54 -28.47 -5.32 -51.81
C ASN A 54 -28.51 -4.13 -50.82
N VAL A 55 -27.43 -3.39 -50.73
CA VAL A 55 -27.39 -2.07 -50.09
C VAL A 55 -27.30 -1.02 -51.20
N PRO A 56 -28.20 -0.04 -51.26
CA PRO A 56 -28.12 1.05 -52.24
C PRO A 56 -27.00 2.02 -51.81
N THR A 57 -26.09 2.25 -52.76
CA THR A 57 -25.04 3.26 -52.67
C THR A 57 -25.66 4.66 -52.81
N ALA A 58 -25.76 5.38 -51.68
CA ALA A 58 -26.04 6.82 -51.72
C ALA A 58 -24.69 7.56 -51.51
N THR A 59 -24.20 8.12 -52.64
CA THR A 59 -23.08 9.04 -52.67
C THR A 59 -23.51 10.38 -52.08
N ALA A 60 -23.17 10.63 -50.79
CA ALA A 60 -23.32 11.96 -50.18
C ALA A 60 -21.99 12.72 -50.34
N ALA A 61 -22.07 13.91 -50.92
CA ALA A 61 -20.97 14.84 -51.06
C ALA A 61 -20.46 15.29 -49.66
N PRO A 62 -19.16 15.57 -49.47
CA PRO A 62 -18.66 16.02 -48.19
C PRO A 62 -19.17 17.44 -47.88
N ALA A 63 -19.73 17.57 -46.66
CA ALA A 63 -20.13 18.87 -46.13
C ALA A 63 -18.91 19.78 -45.93
N PRO A 64 -19.03 21.11 -46.09
CA PRO A 64 -17.92 22.02 -45.91
C PRO A 64 -17.45 22.08 -44.47
N ILE A 65 -16.13 22.00 -44.26
CA ILE A 65 -15.46 22.14 -42.99
C ILE A 65 -15.73 23.57 -42.48
N THR A 66 -16.65 23.72 -41.55
CA THR A 66 -16.85 24.97 -40.80
C THR A 66 -15.67 25.16 -39.85
N LYS A 67 -14.94 26.27 -39.96
CA LYS A 67 -13.94 26.73 -39.01
C LYS A 67 -14.56 26.77 -37.63
N PRO A 68 -13.86 26.27 -36.58
CA PRO A 68 -14.34 26.42 -35.18
C PRO A 68 -14.43 27.89 -34.83
N ALA A 69 -15.53 28.28 -34.22
CA ALA A 69 -15.76 29.63 -33.70
C ALA A 69 -14.67 30.00 -32.67
N PRO A 70 -14.23 31.27 -32.60
CA PRO A 70 -13.24 31.68 -31.64
C PRO A 70 -13.73 31.42 -30.24
N GLY A 71 -12.85 30.73 -29.44
CA GLY A 71 -13.15 30.22 -28.12
C GLY A 71 -13.68 31.28 -27.20
N ARG A 72 -14.68 30.88 -26.43
CA ARG A 72 -15.14 31.61 -25.26
C ARG A 72 -13.99 31.72 -24.25
N ASP A 73 -13.74 32.99 -23.93
CA ASP A 73 -13.10 33.50 -22.70
C ASP A 73 -12.09 32.56 -22.00
N ALA A 74 -10.83 32.82 -22.26
CA ALA A 74 -9.78 32.56 -21.30
C ALA A 74 -10.18 33.27 -19.97
N ARG A 75 -10.70 32.49 -19.02
CA ARG A 75 -10.93 33.00 -17.66
C ARG A 75 -9.63 33.63 -17.21
N ARG A 76 -9.64 34.93 -16.90
CA ARG A 76 -8.52 35.58 -16.26
C ARG A 76 -8.08 34.72 -15.09
N PRO A 77 -6.78 34.40 -14.97
CA PRO A 77 -6.30 33.68 -13.81
C PRO A 77 -6.73 34.50 -12.59
N GLY A 78 -7.50 33.88 -11.71
CA GLY A 78 -7.83 34.47 -10.41
C GLY A 78 -6.54 34.84 -9.67
N PRO A 79 -6.59 35.73 -8.67
CA PRO A 79 -5.42 36.11 -7.91
C PRO A 79 -4.67 34.87 -7.46
N ALA A 80 -3.37 34.80 -7.74
CA ALA A 80 -2.52 33.68 -7.35
C ALA A 80 -2.73 33.42 -5.85
N ALA A 81 -3.08 32.19 -5.50
CA ALA A 81 -3.17 31.84 -4.10
C ALA A 81 -1.87 32.22 -3.39
N PRO A 82 -1.94 32.78 -2.16
CA PRO A 82 -0.74 33.20 -1.46
C PRO A 82 0.26 32.02 -1.40
N PRO A 83 1.56 32.29 -1.56
CA PRO A 83 2.56 31.24 -1.50
C PRO A 83 2.45 30.50 -0.16
N PHE A 84 2.59 29.18 -0.18
CA PHE A 84 2.65 28.42 1.07
C PHE A 84 3.82 28.95 1.92
N PRO A 85 3.66 29.02 3.25
CA PRO A 85 4.77 29.33 4.11
C PRO A 85 5.90 28.33 3.87
N PRO A 86 7.17 28.70 4.10
CA PRO A 86 8.29 27.76 4.01
C PRO A 86 8.02 26.48 4.76
N LEU A 87 8.66 25.38 4.36
CA LEU A 87 8.58 24.12 5.12
C LEU A 87 9.00 24.41 6.57
N ALA A 88 8.25 23.85 7.51
CA ALA A 88 8.61 23.99 8.93
C ALA A 88 10.02 23.43 9.17
N GLU A 89 10.73 24.02 10.12
CA GLU A 89 12.01 23.46 10.59
C GLU A 89 11.84 22.00 10.98
N PRO A 90 12.82 21.11 10.66
CA PRO A 90 12.75 19.73 11.02
C PRO A 90 12.66 19.55 12.54
N ARG A 91 11.75 18.69 12.99
CA ARG A 91 11.62 18.34 14.40
C ARG A 91 12.78 17.46 14.86
N PRO A 92 13.23 17.59 16.09
CA PRO A 92 14.21 16.69 16.69
C PRO A 92 13.72 15.23 16.67
N LEU A 93 14.61 14.29 16.35
CA LEU A 93 14.30 12.88 16.39
C LEU A 93 14.02 12.43 17.82
N GLY A 94 12.94 11.64 18.00
CA GLY A 94 12.58 11.08 19.30
C GLY A 94 12.01 12.09 20.30
N GLU A 95 11.72 13.32 19.89
CA GLU A 95 11.11 14.33 20.76
C GLU A 95 9.83 13.79 21.41
N HIS A 96 9.70 14.00 22.72
CA HIS A 96 8.48 13.64 23.44
C HIS A 96 7.52 14.82 23.44
N ARG A 97 6.30 14.59 22.91
CA ARG A 97 5.26 15.61 22.82
C ARG A 97 3.98 15.15 23.50
N VAL A 98 3.20 16.12 23.96
CA VAL A 98 1.85 15.90 24.48
C VAL A 98 0.86 16.24 23.38
N TRP A 99 -0.01 15.30 23.06
CA TRP A 99 -0.98 15.41 21.99
C TRP A 99 -2.41 15.53 22.54
N PRO A 100 -3.35 16.06 21.77
CA PRO A 100 -4.77 15.98 22.10
C PRO A 100 -5.17 14.52 22.35
N ARG A 101 -6.19 14.32 23.17
CA ARG A 101 -6.70 12.97 23.45
C ARG A 101 -7.26 12.29 22.20
N THR A 102 -7.80 13.06 21.26
CA THR A 102 -8.38 12.59 20.00
C THR A 102 -8.14 13.60 18.88
N PHE A 103 -8.22 13.15 17.63
CA PHE A 103 -8.09 13.95 16.42
C PHE A 103 -9.40 13.93 15.60
N HIS A 104 -10.56 13.84 16.26
CA HIS A 104 -11.88 13.87 15.57
C HIS A 104 -12.09 15.15 14.76
N ASP A 105 -11.51 16.27 15.18
CA ASP A 105 -11.52 17.55 14.47
C ASP A 105 -10.78 17.54 13.12
N ARG A 106 -9.98 16.51 12.88
CA ARG A 106 -9.26 16.30 11.61
C ARG A 106 -10.01 15.42 10.62
N LEU A 107 -11.17 14.84 10.99
CA LEU A 107 -12.00 14.08 10.08
C LEU A 107 -12.56 14.98 8.97
N THR A 108 -12.42 14.53 7.73
CA THR A 108 -12.97 15.23 6.55
C THR A 108 -14.36 14.78 6.16
N ALA A 109 -14.78 13.63 6.71
CA ALA A 109 -16.13 13.10 6.60
C ALA A 109 -16.55 12.50 7.96
N PRO A 110 -17.85 12.50 8.28
CA PRO A 110 -18.33 11.89 9.52
C PRO A 110 -18.12 10.37 9.49
N LEU A 111 -17.76 9.79 10.62
CA LEU A 111 -17.67 8.33 10.75
C LEU A 111 -19.07 7.70 10.55
N PRO A 112 -19.13 6.48 9.97
CA PRO A 112 -20.40 5.81 9.72
C PRO A 112 -21.22 5.61 11.00
N GLY A 113 -22.48 6.08 11.00
CA GLY A 113 -23.42 5.91 12.10
C GLY A 113 -24.07 4.52 12.11
N LEU A 114 -24.90 4.24 13.15
CA LEU A 114 -25.54 2.94 13.35
C LEU A 114 -26.38 2.47 12.14
N LYS A 115 -27.06 3.38 11.44
CA LYS A 115 -27.85 3.04 10.23
C LYS A 115 -26.95 2.52 9.10
N ALA A 116 -25.80 3.15 8.89
CA ALA A 116 -24.82 2.74 7.89
C ALA A 116 -24.17 1.40 8.27
N LEU A 117 -23.86 1.19 9.54
CA LEU A 117 -23.37 -0.11 10.07
C LEU A 117 -24.40 -1.23 9.87
N ALA A 118 -25.68 -0.97 10.16
CA ALA A 118 -26.75 -1.94 9.97
C ALA A 118 -26.95 -2.27 8.48
N ARG A 119 -26.85 -1.28 7.60
CA ARG A 119 -26.90 -1.48 6.15
C ARG A 119 -25.71 -2.34 5.68
N PHE A 120 -24.51 -2.00 6.08
CA PHE A 120 -23.28 -2.75 5.74
C PHE A 120 -23.36 -4.22 6.18
N ALA A 121 -23.82 -4.46 7.43
CA ALA A 121 -24.00 -5.81 7.96
C ALA A 121 -25.06 -6.62 7.17
N ARG A 122 -26.16 -5.95 6.74
CA ARG A 122 -27.22 -6.59 5.97
C ARG A 122 -26.79 -6.94 4.54
N GLU A 123 -26.00 -6.06 3.90
CA GLU A 123 -25.53 -6.25 2.54
C GLU A 123 -24.39 -7.29 2.46
N GLY A 124 -23.74 -7.62 3.59
CA GLY A 124 -22.64 -8.60 3.63
C GLY A 124 -21.41 -8.23 2.80
N ALA A 125 -21.27 -6.96 2.44
CA ALA A 125 -20.29 -6.43 1.48
C ALA A 125 -18.87 -6.31 2.04
N VAL A 126 -18.40 -7.33 2.76
CA VAL A 126 -17.04 -7.39 3.32
C VAL A 126 -16.08 -8.20 2.45
N ARG A 127 -16.57 -8.87 1.42
CA ARG A 127 -15.78 -9.73 0.52
C ARG A 127 -16.42 -9.78 -0.86
N PRO A 128 -15.60 -9.98 -1.91
CA PRO A 128 -16.12 -10.31 -3.23
C PRO A 128 -16.93 -11.58 -3.18
N GLY A 129 -17.92 -11.70 -4.08
CA GLY A 129 -18.54 -12.98 -4.37
C GLY A 129 -17.51 -14.02 -4.84
N PRO A 130 -17.88 -15.31 -4.89
CA PRO A 130 -16.97 -16.39 -5.32
C PRO A 130 -16.29 -16.09 -6.66
N GLU A 131 -17.01 -15.48 -7.59
CA GLU A 131 -16.51 -15.09 -8.92
C GLU A 131 -15.34 -14.09 -8.83
N GLY A 132 -15.41 -13.13 -7.90
CA GLY A 132 -14.35 -12.13 -7.69
C GLY A 132 -13.07 -12.69 -7.07
N LEU A 133 -13.09 -13.93 -6.56
CA LEU A 133 -11.94 -14.62 -6.00
C LEU A 133 -11.28 -15.62 -6.97
N THR A 134 -11.87 -15.87 -8.12
CA THR A 134 -11.36 -16.88 -9.11
C THR A 134 -9.99 -16.50 -9.65
N ASP A 135 -9.69 -15.21 -9.71
CA ASP A 135 -8.47 -14.68 -10.30
C ASP A 135 -7.27 -14.59 -9.33
N ILE A 136 -7.37 -15.14 -8.12
CA ILE A 136 -6.25 -15.10 -7.14
C ILE A 136 -4.97 -15.69 -7.74
N SER A 137 -5.05 -16.78 -8.49
CA SER A 137 -3.89 -17.42 -9.13
C SER A 137 -3.26 -16.57 -10.25
N ARG A 138 -3.96 -15.54 -10.73
CA ARG A 138 -3.52 -14.62 -11.78
C ARG A 138 -2.91 -13.34 -11.22
N LEU A 139 -2.95 -13.14 -9.89
CA LEU A 139 -2.33 -11.98 -9.26
C LEU A 139 -0.83 -11.94 -9.57
N PRO A 140 -0.31 -10.82 -10.04
CA PRO A 140 1.07 -10.74 -10.47
C PRO A 140 2.04 -10.82 -9.27
N CYS A 141 2.88 -11.84 -9.27
CA CYS A 141 3.94 -12.04 -8.28
C CYS A 141 5.24 -12.36 -9.02
N ALA A 142 6.29 -11.62 -8.75
CA ALA A 142 7.60 -11.77 -9.35
C ALA A 142 8.71 -11.49 -8.32
N PRO A 143 8.85 -12.33 -7.27
CA PRO A 143 9.89 -12.15 -6.29
C PRO A 143 11.26 -12.17 -6.97
N ALA A 144 12.05 -11.14 -6.70
CA ALA A 144 13.40 -11.00 -7.24
C ALA A 144 14.34 -10.47 -6.14
N PRO A 145 15.65 -10.69 -6.26
CA PRO A 145 16.60 -10.03 -5.40
C PRO A 145 16.44 -8.50 -5.45
N LEU A 146 16.63 -7.84 -4.30
CA LEU A 146 16.58 -6.39 -4.25
C LEU A 146 17.66 -5.77 -5.16
N PRO A 147 17.35 -4.70 -5.90
CA PRO A 147 18.31 -4.06 -6.78
C PRO A 147 19.48 -3.48 -5.97
N ARG A 148 20.67 -3.61 -6.51
CA ARG A 148 21.83 -2.89 -6.00
C ARG A 148 21.78 -1.48 -6.58
N VAL A 149 21.54 -0.50 -5.74
CA VAL A 149 21.48 0.90 -6.13
C VAL A 149 22.51 1.70 -5.31
N ASP A 150 23.00 2.76 -5.89
CA ASP A 150 23.87 3.71 -5.17
C ASP A 150 23.05 4.57 -4.20
N THR A 151 23.73 5.44 -3.46
CA THR A 151 23.10 6.31 -2.46
C THR A 151 22.30 7.45 -3.07
N ARG A 152 22.43 7.70 -4.36
CA ARG A 152 21.74 8.79 -5.08
C ARG A 152 20.50 8.32 -5.83
N THR A 153 20.23 7.04 -5.83
CA THR A 153 19.18 6.45 -6.66
C THR A 153 17.95 6.17 -5.82
N LEU A 154 16.82 6.72 -6.25
CA LEU A 154 15.50 6.34 -5.73
C LEU A 154 15.09 4.99 -6.35
N ALA A 155 14.83 4.00 -5.50
CA ALA A 155 14.28 2.71 -5.94
C ALA A 155 13.22 2.23 -4.98
N VAL A 156 12.25 1.49 -5.50
CA VAL A 156 11.16 0.91 -4.71
C VAL A 156 10.99 -0.57 -5.04
N THR A 157 10.67 -1.36 -4.02
CA THR A 157 10.29 -2.77 -4.16
C THR A 157 8.97 -2.98 -3.45
N TRP A 158 7.99 -3.55 -4.14
CA TRP A 158 6.67 -3.80 -3.54
C TRP A 158 6.65 -5.13 -2.78
N ALA A 159 6.58 -5.08 -1.46
CA ALA A 159 6.48 -6.27 -0.62
C ALA A 159 5.05 -6.83 -0.51
N GLY A 160 4.07 -6.09 -1.02
CA GLY A 160 2.63 -6.39 -0.97
C GLY A 160 1.87 -5.41 -0.08
N HIS A 161 0.57 -5.22 -0.34
CA HIS A 161 -0.31 -4.27 0.35
C HIS A 161 0.24 -2.84 0.29
N ALA A 162 0.36 -2.15 1.44
CA ALA A 162 0.98 -0.83 1.57
C ALA A 162 2.47 -0.89 1.97
N SER A 163 3.06 -2.11 1.95
CA SER A 163 4.44 -2.34 2.37
C SER A 163 5.40 -2.23 1.21
N TRP A 164 6.27 -1.21 1.28
CA TRP A 164 7.33 -0.96 0.31
C TRP A 164 8.69 -0.93 0.99
N ILE A 165 9.70 -1.38 0.25
CA ILE A 165 11.11 -1.15 0.58
C ILE A 165 11.55 -0.01 -0.32
N VAL A 166 11.76 1.17 0.26
CA VAL A 166 12.15 2.41 -0.43
C VAL A 166 13.63 2.65 -0.20
N ARG A 167 14.40 2.83 -1.26
CA ARG A 167 15.79 3.28 -1.23
C ARG A 167 15.81 4.74 -1.66
N ILE A 168 16.21 5.64 -0.76
CA ILE A 168 16.24 7.09 -1.01
C ILE A 168 17.35 7.73 -0.17
N GLY A 169 18.18 8.57 -0.77
CA GLY A 169 19.25 9.30 -0.08
C GLY A 169 20.22 8.39 0.70
N GLY A 170 20.43 7.16 0.22
CA GLY A 170 21.26 6.16 0.88
C GLY A 170 20.56 5.39 2.01
N LEU A 171 19.35 5.74 2.38
CA LEU A 171 18.56 5.02 3.39
C LEU A 171 17.72 3.89 2.77
N THR A 172 17.49 2.85 3.56
CA THR A 172 16.44 1.86 3.33
C THR A 172 15.29 2.11 4.28
N VAL A 173 14.15 2.51 3.75
CA VAL A 173 12.93 2.87 4.50
C VAL A 173 11.84 1.85 4.22
N LEU A 174 11.18 1.35 5.27
CA LEU A 174 9.96 0.55 5.12
C LEU A 174 8.73 1.45 5.32
N THR A 175 7.74 1.30 4.43
CA THR A 175 6.41 1.91 4.61
C THR A 175 5.45 0.85 5.14
N ASP A 176 4.67 1.18 6.17
CA ASP A 176 3.60 0.35 6.75
C ASP A 176 3.91 -1.16 6.69
N PRO A 177 4.97 -1.65 7.35
CA PRO A 177 5.48 -3.00 7.12
C PRO A 177 4.57 -4.07 7.71
N VAL A 178 4.02 -4.94 6.83
CA VAL A 178 3.15 -6.07 7.16
C VAL A 178 3.67 -7.33 6.48
N TRP A 179 4.40 -8.16 7.23
CA TRP A 179 4.90 -9.46 6.79
C TRP A 179 4.07 -10.63 7.32
N SER A 180 3.11 -10.35 8.20
CA SER A 180 2.20 -11.37 8.74
C SER A 180 1.37 -12.03 7.65
N ARG A 181 1.17 -13.36 7.80
CA ARG A 181 0.26 -14.11 6.93
C ARG A 181 -1.20 -13.67 7.10
N ARG A 182 -1.57 -13.18 8.28
CA ARG A 182 -2.92 -12.68 8.61
C ARG A 182 -2.82 -11.41 9.40
N ILE A 183 -3.76 -10.53 9.14
CA ILE A 183 -4.08 -9.38 9.99
C ILE A 183 -5.38 -9.66 10.76
N LEU A 184 -5.56 -9.00 11.89
CA LEU A 184 -6.71 -9.25 12.75
C LEU A 184 -8.04 -8.97 12.01
N GLY A 185 -8.95 -9.94 12.05
CA GLY A 185 -10.28 -9.82 11.46
C GLY A 185 -10.36 -10.17 9.96
N THR A 186 -9.27 -10.57 9.32
CA THR A 186 -9.24 -10.88 7.88
C THR A 186 -8.84 -12.33 7.59
N PRO A 187 -9.13 -12.83 6.38
CA PRO A 187 -8.50 -14.04 5.84
C PRO A 187 -6.97 -13.93 5.76
N ALA A 188 -6.31 -15.04 5.47
CA ALA A 188 -4.90 -15.01 5.13
C ALA A 188 -4.68 -14.18 3.86
N ARG A 189 -3.48 -13.60 3.73
CA ARG A 189 -3.07 -12.92 2.50
C ARG A 189 -3.17 -13.87 1.32
N ILE A 190 -3.60 -13.33 0.18
CA ILE A 190 -3.84 -14.09 -1.06
C ILE A 190 -2.63 -14.12 -2.00
N THR A 191 -1.62 -13.28 -1.74
CA THR A 191 -0.31 -13.33 -2.40
C THR A 191 0.78 -13.57 -1.36
N PRO A 192 1.91 -14.21 -1.70
CA PRO A 192 3.05 -14.31 -0.80
C PRO A 192 3.61 -12.94 -0.45
N VAL A 193 4.47 -12.88 0.56
CA VAL A 193 5.29 -11.69 0.81
C VAL A 193 6.31 -11.56 -0.33
N GLY A 194 6.39 -10.38 -0.93
CA GLY A 194 7.23 -10.16 -2.11
C GLY A 194 8.74 -10.30 -1.84
N VAL A 195 9.17 -10.02 -0.62
CA VAL A 195 10.57 -10.12 -0.18
C VAL A 195 10.59 -10.84 1.17
N PRO A 196 11.24 -11.99 1.31
CA PRO A 196 11.42 -12.66 2.60
C PRO A 196 12.10 -11.73 3.60
N TRP A 197 11.70 -11.80 4.88
CA TRP A 197 12.24 -10.93 5.92
C TRP A 197 13.78 -11.03 6.03
N GLU A 198 14.27 -12.25 5.90
CA GLU A 198 15.70 -12.59 6.00
C GLU A 198 16.54 -12.04 4.82
N SER A 199 15.87 -11.69 3.73
CA SER A 199 16.49 -11.09 2.54
C SER A 199 16.51 -9.56 2.58
N LEU A 200 15.90 -8.95 3.61
CA LEU A 200 15.91 -7.50 3.77
C LEU A 200 17.31 -7.02 4.15
N PRO A 201 17.77 -5.91 3.57
CA PRO A 201 18.97 -5.24 4.05
C PRO A 201 18.73 -4.63 5.43
N ARG A 202 19.74 -4.01 6.01
CA ARG A 202 19.55 -3.17 7.19
C ARG A 202 18.45 -2.14 6.91
N ILE A 203 17.49 -2.05 7.81
CA ILE A 203 16.43 -1.05 7.76
C ILE A 203 16.87 0.18 8.57
N ASP A 204 16.96 1.32 7.90
CA ASP A 204 17.44 2.57 8.49
C ASP A 204 16.29 3.39 9.08
N ALA A 205 15.06 3.24 8.54
CA ALA A 205 13.87 3.90 9.06
C ALA A 205 12.58 3.13 8.72
N VAL A 206 11.52 3.42 9.48
CA VAL A 206 10.16 2.98 9.17
C VAL A 206 9.24 4.18 9.24
N VAL A 207 8.32 4.30 8.27
CA VAL A 207 7.21 5.24 8.31
C VAL A 207 5.90 4.49 8.49
N ILE A 208 5.01 5.01 9.35
CA ILE A 208 3.67 4.47 9.58
C ILE A 208 2.65 5.54 9.21
N SER A 209 1.70 5.20 8.35
CA SER A 209 0.64 6.12 7.91
C SER A 209 -0.45 6.29 8.96
N HIS A 210 -0.90 5.20 9.57
CA HIS A 210 -1.93 5.18 10.61
C HIS A 210 -1.93 3.86 11.40
N ASN A 211 -2.88 3.68 12.33
CA ASN A 211 -2.82 2.57 13.27
C ASN A 211 -3.69 1.36 12.93
N HIS A 212 -4.31 1.26 11.75
CA HIS A 212 -5.06 0.06 11.37
C HIS A 212 -4.17 -1.18 11.34
N TYR A 213 -4.78 -2.37 11.43
CA TYR A 213 -4.03 -3.63 11.60
C TYR A 213 -3.23 -4.02 10.37
N ASP A 214 -3.65 -3.60 9.20
CA ASP A 214 -3.01 -3.83 7.90
C ASP A 214 -1.92 -2.81 7.53
N HIS A 215 -1.64 -1.85 8.43
CA HIS A 215 -0.55 -0.86 8.31
C HIS A 215 0.41 -0.90 9.49
N LEU A 216 -0.09 -1.20 10.68
CA LEU A 216 0.70 -1.29 11.90
C LEU A 216 0.72 -2.74 12.41
N ASP A 217 1.55 -3.58 11.81
CA ASP A 217 1.66 -5.00 12.15
C ASP A 217 2.65 -5.27 13.27
N ALA A 218 2.12 -5.59 14.46
CA ALA A 218 2.94 -5.82 15.63
C ALA A 218 3.90 -7.02 15.52
N PRO A 219 3.54 -8.16 14.89
CA PRO A 219 4.48 -9.25 14.65
C PRO A 219 5.67 -8.84 13.78
N THR A 220 5.44 -8.13 12.68
CA THR A 220 6.50 -7.64 11.80
C THR A 220 7.42 -6.67 12.52
N LEU A 221 6.86 -5.66 13.18
CA LEU A 221 7.64 -4.65 13.89
C LEU A 221 8.48 -5.23 15.05
N ARG A 222 8.07 -6.36 15.63
CA ARG A 222 8.89 -7.06 16.65
C ARG A 222 10.21 -7.61 16.14
N GLN A 223 10.34 -7.82 14.84
CA GLN A 223 11.55 -8.34 14.20
C GLN A 223 12.62 -7.25 14.02
N LEU A 224 12.23 -5.96 14.07
CA LEU A 224 13.16 -4.84 13.94
C LEU A 224 14.00 -4.64 15.22
N PRO A 225 15.26 -4.19 15.06
CA PRO A 225 16.05 -3.65 16.17
C PRO A 225 15.30 -2.52 16.87
N ARG A 226 15.33 -2.47 18.21
CA ARG A 226 14.59 -1.46 18.97
C ARG A 226 15.10 -0.04 18.79
N ALA A 227 16.32 0.11 18.31
CA ALA A 227 16.93 1.38 17.96
C ALA A 227 16.58 1.86 16.54
N THR A 228 15.90 1.05 15.72
CA THR A 228 15.47 1.49 14.38
C THR A 228 14.59 2.74 14.51
N PRO A 229 14.95 3.85 13.85
CA PRO A 229 14.14 5.05 13.79
C PRO A 229 12.75 4.76 13.21
N VAL A 230 11.69 5.20 13.92
CA VAL A 230 10.31 5.09 13.42
C VAL A 230 9.65 6.46 13.42
N PHE A 231 9.11 6.85 12.28
CA PHE A 231 8.35 8.08 12.08
C PHE A 231 6.87 7.72 12.07
N VAL A 232 6.11 8.34 12.94
CA VAL A 232 4.72 7.94 13.22
C VAL A 232 3.81 9.14 13.35
N PRO A 233 2.49 8.98 13.09
CA PRO A 233 1.52 10.01 13.38
C PRO A 233 1.48 10.40 14.85
N ALA A 234 1.11 11.64 15.12
CA ALA A 234 0.83 12.16 16.46
C ALA A 234 -0.10 11.22 17.24
N GLY A 235 0.23 10.97 18.51
CA GLY A 235 -0.50 10.08 19.41
C GLY A 235 -0.10 8.59 19.35
N LEU A 236 0.80 8.19 18.45
CA LEU A 236 1.15 6.78 18.24
C LEU A 236 2.44 6.33 18.96
N ALA A 237 3.32 7.25 19.38
CA ALA A 237 4.61 6.87 20.00
C ALA A 237 4.46 6.00 21.26
N ARG A 238 3.40 6.22 22.05
CA ARG A 238 3.12 5.39 23.23
C ARG A 238 3.02 3.90 22.87
N TRP A 239 2.46 3.57 21.72
CA TRP A 239 2.34 2.19 21.25
C TRP A 239 3.72 1.56 20.98
N PHE A 240 4.64 2.31 20.37
CA PHE A 240 6.01 1.90 20.08
C PHE A 240 6.88 1.84 21.34
N ARG A 241 6.83 2.87 22.21
CA ARG A 241 7.59 2.91 23.46
C ARG A 241 7.24 1.74 24.39
N ARG A 242 5.96 1.34 24.45
CA ARG A 242 5.54 0.12 25.20
C ARG A 242 6.18 -1.15 24.64
N ARG A 243 6.64 -1.13 23.37
CA ARG A 243 7.36 -2.22 22.72
C ARG A 243 8.87 -2.00 22.69
N ARG A 244 9.34 -1.05 23.51
CA ARG A 244 10.75 -0.74 23.75
C ARG A 244 11.47 -0.12 22.54
N PHE A 245 10.79 0.44 21.56
CA PHE A 245 11.43 1.27 20.55
C PHE A 245 11.96 2.55 21.21
N THR A 246 13.22 2.88 20.91
CA THR A 246 13.95 3.98 21.57
C THR A 246 14.00 5.24 20.71
N CYS A 247 13.88 5.14 19.39
CA CYS A 247 13.89 6.26 18.47
C CYS A 247 12.54 6.37 17.76
N VAL A 248 11.59 7.06 18.38
CA VAL A 248 10.21 7.23 17.89
C VAL A 248 9.92 8.71 17.72
N THR A 249 9.72 9.17 16.50
CA THR A 249 9.43 10.56 16.14
C THR A 249 7.97 10.70 15.74
N GLU A 250 7.20 11.48 16.52
CA GLU A 250 5.78 11.78 16.24
C GLU A 250 5.66 13.11 15.50
N LEU A 251 4.88 13.13 14.43
CA LEU A 251 4.62 14.34 13.65
C LEU A 251 3.12 14.61 13.50
N ASP A 252 2.73 15.89 13.56
CA ASP A 252 1.44 16.37 13.10
C ASP A 252 1.49 16.64 11.59
N TRP A 253 0.35 16.86 10.97
CA TRP A 253 0.26 17.26 9.58
C TRP A 253 1.12 18.51 9.30
N TRP A 254 1.87 18.46 8.20
CA TRP A 254 2.77 19.53 7.73
C TRP A 254 4.05 19.71 8.57
N GLU A 255 4.28 18.84 9.54
CA GLU A 255 5.55 18.77 10.24
C GLU A 255 6.49 17.76 9.57
N GLY A 256 7.78 17.98 9.72
CA GLY A 256 8.82 17.08 9.20
C GLY A 256 9.94 16.87 10.21
N ALA A 257 10.70 15.80 10.01
CA ALA A 257 11.96 15.51 10.69
C ALA A 257 12.99 15.04 9.67
N GLU A 258 14.25 15.08 10.03
CA GLU A 258 15.35 14.70 9.14
C GLU A 258 16.18 13.56 9.73
N LEU A 259 16.58 12.63 8.87
CA LEU A 259 17.48 11.54 9.21
C LEU A 259 18.51 11.39 8.09
N ALA A 260 19.79 11.60 8.41
CA ALA A 260 20.92 11.40 7.48
C ALA A 260 20.71 12.07 6.09
N GLY A 261 20.19 13.30 6.07
CA GLY A 261 19.96 14.08 4.85
C GLY A 261 18.66 13.76 4.11
N VAL A 262 17.88 12.79 4.58
CA VAL A 262 16.52 12.55 4.07
C VAL A 262 15.50 13.21 4.99
N ARG A 263 14.65 14.05 4.41
CA ARG A 263 13.55 14.69 5.11
C ARG A 263 12.28 13.86 4.99
N PHE A 264 11.61 13.64 6.11
CA PHE A 264 10.35 12.94 6.26
C PHE A 264 9.29 13.93 6.69
N ASP A 265 8.39 14.32 5.80
CA ASP A 265 7.27 15.22 6.10
C ASP A 265 5.96 14.43 6.18
N PHE A 266 5.21 14.64 7.27
CA PHE A 266 3.90 14.00 7.45
C PHE A 266 2.80 14.90 6.88
N VAL A 267 1.95 14.34 6.00
CA VAL A 267 0.96 15.10 5.25
C VAL A 267 -0.46 14.55 5.45
N PRO A 268 -1.51 15.40 5.30
CA PRO A 268 -2.90 14.99 5.49
C PRO A 268 -3.36 13.87 4.56
N ALA A 269 -4.34 13.09 5.04
CA ALA A 269 -5.11 12.15 4.25
C ALA A 269 -6.60 12.21 4.64
N HIS A 270 -7.48 11.78 3.72
CA HIS A 270 -8.91 11.57 3.96
C HIS A 270 -9.12 10.17 4.51
N HIS A 271 -8.90 10.00 5.81
CA HIS A 271 -8.99 8.70 6.48
C HIS A 271 -9.33 8.86 7.97
N TRP A 272 -9.05 7.86 8.76
CA TRP A 272 -9.25 7.82 10.21
C TRP A 272 -8.33 6.77 10.86
N SER A 273 -8.34 6.70 12.19
CA SER A 273 -7.52 5.73 12.92
C SER A 273 -8.34 4.98 13.96
N LYS A 274 -8.09 3.66 14.09
CA LYS A 274 -8.68 2.82 15.12
C LYS A 274 -7.98 1.46 15.17
N ARG A 275 -7.79 0.95 16.37
CA ARG A 275 -7.25 -0.42 16.60
C ARG A 275 -8.06 -1.20 17.62
N THR A 276 -8.74 -0.50 18.53
CA THR A 276 -9.54 -1.09 19.59
C THR A 276 -10.93 -0.43 19.62
N LEU A 277 -11.83 -0.95 20.44
CA LEU A 277 -13.17 -0.36 20.56
C LEU A 277 -13.17 1.06 21.17
N ARG A 278 -12.04 1.49 21.79
CA ARG A 278 -11.97 2.74 22.58
C ARG A 278 -10.95 3.75 22.07
N ASP A 279 -10.29 3.50 20.95
CA ASP A 279 -9.19 4.36 20.47
C ASP A 279 -9.46 5.00 19.10
N THR A 280 -10.72 5.11 18.70
CA THR A 280 -11.11 5.80 17.46
C THR A 280 -10.55 7.21 17.46
N CYS A 281 -9.75 7.54 16.44
CA CYS A 281 -9.06 8.83 16.26
C CYS A 281 -8.17 9.26 17.45
N HIS A 282 -7.66 8.32 18.25
CA HIS A 282 -6.70 8.63 19.31
C HIS A 282 -5.25 8.82 18.80
N SER A 283 -4.97 8.43 17.58
CA SER A 283 -3.79 8.83 16.82
C SER A 283 -4.21 9.50 15.52
N LEU A 284 -3.34 10.32 14.99
CA LEU A 284 -3.53 10.93 13.68
C LEU A 284 -3.32 9.89 12.57
N TRP A 285 -3.61 10.24 11.34
CA TRP A 285 -3.43 9.48 10.11
C TRP A 285 -2.94 10.40 9.00
N GLY A 286 -2.27 9.85 7.98
CA GLY A 286 -1.77 10.66 6.86
C GLY A 286 -0.82 9.89 5.96
N GLY A 287 -0.24 10.61 5.02
CA GLY A 287 0.82 10.15 4.14
C GLY A 287 2.18 10.71 4.52
N TRP A 288 3.19 10.34 3.76
CA TRP A 288 4.57 10.77 3.95
C TRP A 288 5.16 11.30 2.65
N ILE A 289 5.84 12.43 2.73
CA ILE A 289 6.75 12.90 1.69
C ILE A 289 8.17 12.64 2.16
N LEU A 290 8.92 11.87 1.40
CA LEU A 290 10.34 11.65 1.60
C LEU A 290 11.10 12.46 0.55
N THR A 291 12.04 13.30 1.00
CA THR A 291 12.86 14.13 0.09
C THR A 291 14.32 13.98 0.48
N ASP A 292 15.17 13.60 -0.47
CA ASP A 292 16.61 13.51 -0.26
C ASP A 292 17.34 14.83 -0.56
N THR A 293 18.64 14.86 -0.35
CA THR A 293 19.48 16.03 -0.61
C THR A 293 19.65 16.38 -2.09
N ALA A 294 19.37 15.43 -3.00
CA ALA A 294 19.34 15.67 -4.44
C ALA A 294 18.00 16.25 -4.93
N GLY A 295 17.01 16.33 -4.04
CA GLY A 295 15.67 16.80 -4.34
C GLY A 295 14.75 15.73 -4.90
N GLN A 296 15.17 14.46 -4.98
CA GLN A 296 14.30 13.35 -5.33
C GLN A 296 13.20 13.21 -4.28
N ARG A 297 11.98 13.06 -4.74
CA ARG A 297 10.80 13.12 -3.86
C ARG A 297 9.84 11.98 -4.10
N LEU A 298 9.54 11.24 -3.03
CA LEU A 298 8.56 10.18 -3.02
C LEU A 298 7.39 10.58 -2.12
N TYR A 299 6.16 10.37 -2.60
CA TYR A 299 4.94 10.48 -1.83
C TYR A 299 4.37 9.08 -1.55
N PHE A 300 4.27 8.72 -0.28
CA PHE A 300 3.54 7.55 0.19
C PHE A 300 2.20 8.03 0.77
N ALA A 301 1.10 7.72 0.09
CA ALA A 301 -0.21 8.26 0.46
C ALA A 301 -0.77 7.66 1.75
N GLY A 302 -0.38 6.41 2.12
CA GLY A 302 -1.12 5.63 3.09
C GLY A 302 -2.52 5.33 2.58
N ASP A 303 -3.49 5.17 3.50
CA ASP A 303 -4.90 5.05 3.12
C ASP A 303 -5.56 6.43 3.07
N THR A 304 -6.33 6.65 2.01
CA THR A 304 -7.01 7.92 1.79
C THR A 304 -8.14 7.80 0.78
N GLY A 305 -9.26 8.48 1.04
CA GLY A 305 -10.22 8.84 0.02
C GLY A 305 -9.71 9.97 -0.86
N TYR A 306 -10.39 10.22 -1.99
CA TYR A 306 -10.08 11.34 -2.88
C TYR A 306 -10.59 12.68 -2.31
N GLY A 307 -9.82 13.76 -2.46
CA GLY A 307 -10.25 15.08 -2.07
C GLY A 307 -9.16 16.16 -2.16
N HIS A 308 -9.44 17.29 -1.53
CA HIS A 308 -8.68 18.54 -1.69
C HIS A 308 -7.24 18.51 -1.17
N TRP A 309 -6.87 17.51 -0.36
CA TRP A 309 -5.52 17.42 0.19
C TRP A 309 -4.47 17.20 -0.90
N PHE A 310 -4.76 16.44 -1.96
CA PHE A 310 -3.78 16.15 -3.02
C PHE A 310 -3.26 17.43 -3.68
N SER A 311 -4.15 18.31 -4.11
CA SER A 311 -3.73 19.59 -4.70
C SER A 311 -2.99 20.49 -3.72
N ARG A 312 -3.29 20.43 -2.42
CA ARG A 312 -2.56 21.17 -1.38
C ARG A 312 -1.16 20.58 -1.14
N ILE A 313 -1.05 19.27 -1.12
CA ILE A 313 0.24 18.57 -1.00
C ILE A 313 1.11 18.91 -2.22
N GLY A 314 0.59 18.77 -3.45
CA GLY A 314 1.33 19.07 -4.66
C GLY A 314 1.85 20.50 -4.74
N ARG A 315 1.04 21.50 -4.30
CA ARG A 315 1.51 22.89 -4.24
C ARG A 315 2.60 23.12 -3.19
N ARG A 316 2.56 22.37 -2.07
CA ARG A 316 3.55 22.52 -1.00
C ARG A 316 4.84 21.75 -1.30
N TYR A 317 4.76 20.64 -2.01
CA TYR A 317 5.87 19.76 -2.35
C TYR A 317 5.94 19.54 -3.87
N PRO A 318 6.27 20.58 -4.66
CA PRO A 318 6.32 20.44 -6.11
C PRO A 318 7.42 19.48 -6.55
N GLY A 319 7.24 18.80 -7.67
CA GLY A 319 8.25 17.91 -8.25
C GLY A 319 8.32 16.54 -7.55
N ILE A 320 7.18 15.93 -7.26
CA ILE A 320 7.12 14.55 -6.77
C ILE A 320 7.46 13.61 -7.93
N ASP A 321 8.52 12.82 -7.76
CA ASP A 321 8.98 11.87 -8.78
C ASP A 321 8.11 10.61 -8.85
N LEU A 322 7.64 10.14 -7.68
CA LEU A 322 6.86 8.92 -7.56
C LEU A 322 5.82 9.05 -6.44
N ALA A 323 4.56 8.70 -6.73
CA ALA A 323 3.49 8.54 -5.75
C ALA A 323 3.13 7.06 -5.58
N LEU A 324 3.16 6.57 -4.34
CA LEU A 324 2.65 5.24 -3.95
C LEU A 324 1.20 5.44 -3.53
N MET A 325 0.25 5.00 -4.38
CA MET A 325 -1.17 5.35 -4.27
C MET A 325 -2.06 4.12 -4.02
N PRO A 326 -2.98 4.17 -3.04
CA PRO A 326 -3.92 3.08 -2.79
C PRO A 326 -4.95 3.01 -3.92
N ILE A 327 -5.24 1.78 -4.39
CA ILE A 327 -6.23 1.51 -5.44
C ILE A 327 -7.22 0.41 -5.06
N GLY A 328 -7.16 -0.11 -3.84
CA GLY A 328 -8.04 -1.18 -3.34
C GLY A 328 -8.83 -0.76 -2.12
N ALA A 329 -9.65 -1.67 -1.63
CA ALA A 329 -10.57 -1.47 -0.50
C ALA A 329 -11.61 -0.36 -0.75
N TYR A 330 -12.19 -0.31 -1.97
CA TYR A 330 -13.11 0.76 -2.36
C TYR A 330 -14.60 0.34 -2.47
N ASP A 331 -14.90 -0.95 -2.50
CA ASP A 331 -16.28 -1.43 -2.65
C ASP A 331 -16.84 -2.00 -1.33
N PRO A 332 -18.06 -1.59 -0.93
CA PRO A 332 -19.03 -0.75 -1.64
C PRO A 332 -18.70 0.76 -1.51
N ARG A 333 -18.76 1.46 -2.64
CA ARG A 333 -18.41 2.90 -2.69
C ARG A 333 -19.19 3.78 -1.72
N TRP A 334 -20.49 3.49 -1.47
CA TRP A 334 -21.33 4.27 -0.55
C TRP A 334 -20.79 4.25 0.90
N TRP A 335 -19.92 3.27 1.24
CA TRP A 335 -19.33 3.09 2.56
C TRP A 335 -17.86 3.57 2.60
N LEU A 336 -17.11 3.34 1.53
CA LEU A 336 -15.64 3.46 1.51
C LEU A 336 -15.12 4.71 0.79
N ARG A 337 -15.94 5.37 -0.04
CA ARG A 337 -15.50 6.47 -0.89
C ARG A 337 -14.82 7.64 -0.16
N ASP A 338 -15.24 7.91 1.08
CA ASP A 338 -14.70 9.04 1.84
C ASP A 338 -13.33 8.75 2.48
N VAL A 339 -12.92 7.48 2.49
CA VAL A 339 -11.72 7.00 3.18
C VAL A 339 -10.79 6.14 2.32
N HIS A 340 -11.25 5.70 1.14
CA HIS A 340 -10.45 4.95 0.15
C HIS A 340 -10.75 5.44 -1.27
N CYS A 341 -9.67 5.74 -2.02
CA CYS A 341 -9.77 5.99 -3.45
C CYS A 341 -10.17 4.73 -4.21
N ASP A 342 -11.00 4.86 -5.25
CA ASP A 342 -11.04 3.86 -6.30
C ASP A 342 -9.89 4.11 -7.30
N PRO A 343 -9.64 3.19 -8.25
CA PRO A 343 -8.50 3.31 -9.16
C PRO A 343 -8.50 4.60 -10.00
N GLU A 344 -9.66 5.07 -10.45
CA GLU A 344 -9.81 6.31 -11.22
C GLU A 344 -9.51 7.55 -10.36
N GLU A 345 -9.98 7.54 -9.11
CA GLU A 345 -9.67 8.59 -8.14
C GLU A 345 -8.18 8.60 -7.78
N ALA A 346 -7.53 7.44 -7.70
CA ALA A 346 -6.09 7.35 -7.43
C ALA A 346 -5.25 7.95 -8.57
N VAL A 347 -5.64 7.70 -9.84
CA VAL A 347 -5.00 8.36 -10.99
C VAL A 347 -5.19 9.87 -10.93
N ARG A 348 -6.41 10.35 -10.69
CA ARG A 348 -6.70 11.78 -10.53
C ARG A 348 -5.91 12.39 -9.37
N ALA A 349 -5.83 11.71 -8.24
CA ALA A 349 -5.05 12.15 -7.08
C ALA A 349 -3.56 12.27 -7.40
N THR A 350 -3.03 11.36 -8.24
CA THR A 350 -1.64 11.42 -8.73
C THR A 350 -1.40 12.68 -9.57
N LEU A 351 -2.36 13.04 -10.43
CA LEU A 351 -2.30 14.28 -11.22
C LEU A 351 -2.42 15.52 -10.33
N ASP A 352 -3.37 15.51 -9.38
CA ASP A 352 -3.61 16.64 -8.47
C ASP A 352 -2.41 16.91 -7.55
N VAL A 353 -1.71 15.87 -7.12
CA VAL A 353 -0.49 16.00 -6.32
C VAL A 353 0.73 16.38 -7.16
N GLY A 354 0.60 16.33 -8.48
CA GLY A 354 1.66 16.67 -9.44
C GLY A 354 2.81 15.68 -9.46
N ALA A 355 2.54 14.41 -9.16
CA ALA A 355 3.54 13.36 -9.25
C ALA A 355 3.76 12.94 -10.71
N ARG A 356 5.03 12.72 -11.07
CA ARG A 356 5.39 12.27 -12.42
C ARG A 356 5.01 10.83 -12.68
N ARG A 357 5.14 9.97 -11.64
CA ARG A 357 4.90 8.53 -11.74
C ARG A 357 3.98 8.06 -10.62
N MET A 358 3.28 6.97 -10.90
CA MET A 358 2.41 6.31 -9.92
C MET A 358 2.80 4.84 -9.74
N ALA A 359 2.91 4.39 -8.49
CA ALA A 359 2.98 2.97 -8.15
C ALA A 359 1.74 2.59 -7.34
N PRO A 360 0.83 1.76 -7.90
CA PRO A 360 -0.38 1.32 -7.23
C PRO A 360 -0.08 0.38 -6.06
N MET A 361 -0.79 0.55 -4.95
CA MET A 361 -0.68 -0.28 -3.74
C MET A 361 -2.05 -0.56 -3.13
N HIS A 362 -2.08 -1.25 -1.98
CA HIS A 362 -3.27 -1.55 -1.17
C HIS A 362 -4.30 -2.44 -1.90
N TRP A 363 -3.83 -3.35 -2.76
CA TRP A 363 -4.63 -4.31 -3.53
C TRP A 363 -3.90 -5.66 -3.62
N GLY A 364 -4.59 -6.71 -4.06
CA GLY A 364 -3.97 -8.01 -4.40
C GLY A 364 -3.23 -8.74 -3.26
N THR A 365 -3.37 -8.28 -2.01
CA THR A 365 -2.66 -8.88 -0.86
C THR A 365 -3.63 -9.39 0.21
N PHE A 366 -4.52 -8.56 0.70
CA PHE A 366 -5.58 -8.92 1.64
C PHE A 366 -6.93 -8.63 1.01
N VAL A 367 -7.92 -9.48 1.28
CA VAL A 367 -9.32 -9.24 0.89
C VAL A 367 -9.98 -8.45 2.01
N LEU A 368 -10.16 -7.15 1.80
CA LEU A 368 -10.65 -6.19 2.78
C LEU A 368 -12.04 -5.63 2.45
N SER A 369 -12.51 -5.82 1.21
CA SER A 369 -13.71 -5.21 0.66
C SER A 369 -14.30 -6.09 -0.44
N ALA A 370 -15.30 -5.59 -1.16
CA ALA A 370 -16.13 -6.43 -2.04
C ALA A 370 -15.70 -6.43 -3.51
N GLU A 371 -14.72 -5.64 -3.92
CA GLU A 371 -14.23 -5.63 -5.30
C GLU A 371 -13.52 -6.95 -5.67
N PRO A 372 -13.65 -7.43 -6.93
CA PRO A 372 -12.89 -8.55 -7.46
C PRO A 372 -11.38 -8.30 -7.38
N VAL A 373 -10.61 -9.32 -7.03
CA VAL A 373 -9.18 -9.18 -6.66
C VAL A 373 -8.26 -8.59 -7.75
N LEU A 374 -8.62 -8.75 -9.03
CA LEU A 374 -7.88 -8.16 -10.17
C LEU A 374 -8.49 -6.87 -10.71
N GLU A 375 -9.70 -6.53 -10.31
CA GLU A 375 -10.38 -5.32 -10.79
C GLU A 375 -9.58 -4.04 -10.56
N PRO A 376 -8.96 -3.82 -9.37
CA PRO A 376 -8.17 -2.62 -9.13
C PRO A 376 -7.08 -2.39 -10.17
N LEU A 377 -6.33 -3.45 -10.53
CA LEU A 377 -5.26 -3.38 -11.52
C LEU A 377 -5.81 -3.08 -12.93
N THR A 378 -6.89 -3.71 -13.32
CA THR A 378 -7.51 -3.50 -14.62
C THR A 378 -8.02 -2.06 -14.76
N ARG A 379 -8.71 -1.56 -13.73
CA ARG A 379 -9.26 -0.21 -13.71
C ARG A 379 -8.20 0.88 -13.69
N VAL A 380 -7.12 0.72 -12.90
CA VAL A 380 -6.06 1.73 -12.85
C VAL A 380 -5.32 1.86 -14.19
N ARG A 381 -5.10 0.74 -14.89
CA ARG A 381 -4.51 0.75 -16.24
C ARG A 381 -5.39 1.47 -17.25
N ALA A 382 -6.69 1.16 -17.25
CA ALA A 382 -7.66 1.80 -18.12
C ALA A 382 -7.81 3.31 -17.81
N ALA A 383 -7.82 3.68 -16.53
CA ALA A 383 -7.87 5.08 -16.11
C ALA A 383 -6.62 5.85 -16.53
N TRP A 384 -5.42 5.24 -16.38
CA TRP A 384 -4.15 5.84 -16.78
C TRP A 384 -4.09 6.10 -18.28
N GLU A 385 -4.48 5.11 -19.08
CA GLU A 385 -4.57 5.22 -20.55
C GLU A 385 -5.60 6.30 -20.98
N LYS A 386 -6.76 6.35 -20.33
CA LYS A 386 -7.82 7.33 -20.61
C LYS A 386 -7.36 8.78 -20.39
N GLU A 387 -6.50 9.01 -19.42
CA GLU A 387 -5.91 10.33 -19.17
C GLU A 387 -4.75 10.66 -20.14
N GLY A 388 -4.42 9.76 -21.07
CA GLY A 388 -3.36 9.94 -22.06
C GLY A 388 -1.94 9.98 -21.46
N LEU A 389 -1.75 9.32 -20.32
CA LEU A 389 -0.47 9.32 -19.59
C LEU A 389 0.49 8.25 -20.13
N GLU A 390 1.78 8.53 -20.07
CA GLU A 390 2.81 7.60 -20.51
C GLU A 390 2.78 6.29 -19.74
N ARG A 391 2.66 5.15 -20.43
CA ARG A 391 2.56 3.83 -19.81
C ARG A 391 3.78 3.52 -18.93
N ALA A 392 4.96 4.00 -19.27
CA ALA A 392 6.20 3.80 -18.53
C ALA A 392 6.19 4.46 -17.15
N ASP A 393 5.36 5.46 -16.93
CA ASP A 393 5.22 6.19 -15.69
C ASP A 393 4.17 5.56 -14.72
N LEU A 394 3.38 4.56 -15.19
CA LEU A 394 2.60 3.69 -14.31
C LEU A 394 3.42 2.47 -13.91
N TRP A 395 3.86 2.43 -12.65
CA TRP A 395 4.67 1.36 -12.08
C TRP A 395 3.80 0.31 -11.36
N ASP A 396 2.91 -0.33 -12.09
CA ASP A 396 2.01 -1.39 -11.62
C ASP A 396 2.77 -2.71 -11.41
N LEU A 397 3.64 -2.72 -10.44
CA LEU A 397 4.59 -3.79 -10.18
C LEU A 397 3.89 -5.08 -9.70
N PRO A 398 4.37 -6.24 -10.13
CA PRO A 398 4.09 -7.50 -9.43
C PRO A 398 4.61 -7.46 -7.98
N VAL A 399 3.97 -8.22 -7.08
CA VAL A 399 4.47 -8.38 -5.70
C VAL A 399 5.87 -8.98 -5.75
N GLY A 400 6.83 -8.34 -5.10
CA GLY A 400 8.25 -8.70 -5.09
C GLY A 400 9.11 -8.04 -6.18
N ALA A 401 8.48 -7.37 -7.14
CA ALA A 401 9.23 -6.64 -8.18
C ALA A 401 9.74 -5.29 -7.68
N SER A 402 10.80 -4.84 -8.31
CA SER A 402 11.46 -3.57 -8.04
C SER A 402 11.47 -2.67 -9.26
N LYS A 403 11.51 -1.37 -9.02
CA LYS A 403 11.75 -0.35 -10.05
C LYS A 403 12.71 0.70 -9.52
N VAL A 404 13.55 1.18 -10.41
CA VAL A 404 14.60 2.17 -10.14
C VAL A 404 14.26 3.43 -10.91
N LEU A 405 14.40 4.59 -10.26
CA LEU A 405 14.27 5.89 -10.92
C LEU A 405 15.58 6.19 -11.66
N GLU A 406 15.48 6.26 -12.97
CA GLU A 406 16.56 6.65 -13.86
C GLU A 406 16.60 8.16 -14.05
#